data_1330f88affa916e6b7af906e493c50f7
#
_entry.id   1330f88affa916e6b7af906e493c50f7
#
_cell.length_a   1.000
_cell.length_b   1.000
_cell.length_c   1.000
_cell.angle_alpha   90.00
_cell.angle_beta   90.00
_cell.angle_gamma   90.00
#
_symmetry.space_group_name_H-M   'P 1'
#
loop_
_entity.id
_entity.type
_entity.pdbx_description
1 polymer ?
#
loop_
_entity_poly.entity_id
_entity_poly.type
_entity_poly.pdbx_seq_one_letter_code
_entity_poly.pdbx_strand_id
1 'polypeptide(L)'
;MNIHSFLDKDTETFTHVLVDEASKHCAIIDPVLDFDPAAGKISYDNANNVIGFVKSQGLTLDYIIETHAHADHLSSAPYIKAQLGGKIVMGKYIDKVQKTFKTIFNFDDLATDASQFDILTEEGSELTLGDLSITAMHVPGHTPADMAYKVTDKSAGKEKIAVFVGDTIFAPDVGSARCDFPHGSAEDLYDSIQRLLALPDDTLLYLCHDYPPKGGREHIATVHVGEQKLRNIHVKQGTPKAEFVRMRNQRDKTLAMPRLILPSVQVNINAGELPKPEDNGVRYLKIPLNQLS
;
A
#
# COMPACT_ATOMS: atom_id res chain seq x y z
N MET A 1 -9.98 -9.71 16.41
CA MET A 1 -9.26 -9.35 15.19
C MET A 1 -8.78 -10.59 14.47
N ASN A 2 -9.09 -10.71 13.18
CA ASN A 2 -8.55 -11.72 12.27
C ASN A 2 -8.13 -11.04 10.97
N ILE A 3 -7.04 -11.49 10.31
CA ILE A 3 -6.53 -10.88 9.09
C ILE A 3 -6.20 -11.97 8.10
N HIS A 4 -6.74 -11.85 6.89
CA HIS A 4 -6.52 -12.77 5.78
C HIS A 4 -5.72 -12.04 4.69
N SER A 5 -4.69 -12.70 4.17
CA SER A 5 -3.80 -12.14 3.15
C SER A 5 -3.95 -12.91 1.85
N PHE A 6 -4.12 -12.19 0.75
CA PHE A 6 -4.27 -12.71 -0.61
C PHE A 6 -3.08 -12.24 -1.43
N LEU A 7 -2.29 -13.17 -1.93
CA LEU A 7 -1.10 -12.88 -2.73
C LEU A 7 -1.45 -12.78 -4.20
N ASP A 8 -1.20 -11.63 -4.81
CA ASP A 8 -1.01 -11.52 -6.24
C ASP A 8 0.43 -11.89 -6.61
N LYS A 9 0.58 -12.96 -7.39
CA LYS A 9 1.91 -13.48 -7.77
C LYS A 9 2.58 -12.66 -8.88
N ASP A 10 1.82 -11.92 -9.66
CA ASP A 10 2.35 -11.17 -10.80
C ASP A 10 3.07 -9.89 -10.36
N THR A 11 2.59 -9.28 -9.29
CA THR A 11 3.17 -8.08 -8.68
C THR A 11 3.82 -8.34 -7.32
N GLU A 12 3.72 -9.58 -6.79
CA GLU A 12 4.22 -9.99 -5.47
C GLU A 12 3.64 -9.13 -4.33
N THR A 13 2.37 -8.71 -4.52
CA THR A 13 1.60 -7.84 -3.61
C THR A 13 0.62 -8.66 -2.77
N PHE A 14 0.47 -8.29 -1.51
CA PHE A 14 -0.58 -8.80 -0.64
C PHE A 14 -1.73 -7.81 -0.51
N THR A 15 -2.93 -8.22 -0.90
CA THR A 15 -4.17 -7.59 -0.43
C THR A 15 -4.56 -8.20 0.91
N HIS A 16 -4.82 -7.39 1.93
CA HIS A 16 -5.23 -7.88 3.24
C HIS A 16 -6.71 -7.58 3.51
N VAL A 17 -7.39 -8.52 4.19
CA VAL A 17 -8.75 -8.33 4.71
C VAL A 17 -8.70 -8.39 6.23
N LEU A 18 -8.86 -7.24 6.87
CA LEU A 18 -9.00 -7.11 8.32
C LEU A 18 -10.45 -7.34 8.71
N VAL A 19 -10.69 -8.24 9.65
CA VAL A 19 -12.03 -8.62 10.12
C VAL A 19 -12.15 -8.41 11.62
N ASP A 20 -13.17 -7.69 12.04
CA ASP A 20 -13.69 -7.78 13.40
C ASP A 20 -14.69 -8.95 13.47
N GLU A 21 -14.29 -10.03 14.12
CA GLU A 21 -15.10 -11.26 14.18
C GLU A 21 -16.40 -11.09 14.97
N ALA A 22 -16.42 -10.17 15.94
CA ALA A 22 -17.58 -9.92 16.78
C ALA A 22 -18.70 -9.21 16.03
N SER A 23 -18.36 -8.14 15.29
CA SER A 23 -19.34 -7.34 14.55
C SER A 23 -19.56 -7.81 13.11
N LYS A 24 -18.66 -8.65 12.56
CA LYS A 24 -18.62 -9.03 11.13
C LYS A 24 -18.35 -7.87 10.19
N HIS A 25 -17.78 -6.77 10.68
CA HIS A 25 -17.29 -5.69 9.85
C HIS A 25 -15.87 -5.98 9.37
N CYS A 26 -15.52 -5.49 8.17
CA CYS A 26 -14.19 -5.68 7.61
C CYS A 26 -13.67 -4.44 6.87
N ALA A 27 -12.35 -4.40 6.71
CA ALA A 27 -11.65 -3.48 5.84
C ALA A 27 -10.75 -4.27 4.89
N ILE A 28 -10.61 -3.79 3.65
CA ILE A 28 -9.70 -4.34 2.64
C ILE A 28 -8.55 -3.35 2.48
N ILE A 29 -7.31 -3.83 2.49
CA ILE A 29 -6.11 -3.01 2.40
C ILE A 29 -5.34 -3.37 1.15
N ASP A 30 -4.96 -2.35 0.35
CA ASP A 30 -4.16 -2.41 -0.88
C ASP A 30 -4.68 -3.45 -1.89
N PRO A 31 -5.92 -3.29 -2.41
CA PRO A 31 -6.53 -4.25 -3.31
C PRO A 31 -6.00 -4.15 -4.73
N VAL A 32 -5.48 -5.26 -5.26
CA VAL A 32 -4.88 -5.34 -6.59
C VAL A 32 -5.93 -5.46 -7.71
N LEU A 33 -5.75 -4.70 -8.78
CA LEU A 33 -6.42 -4.87 -10.08
C LEU A 33 -5.46 -5.53 -11.06
N ASP A 34 -5.87 -6.65 -11.63
CA ASP A 34 -5.07 -7.40 -12.59
C ASP A 34 -4.90 -6.61 -13.89
N PHE A 35 -3.66 -6.43 -14.33
CA PHE A 35 -3.33 -5.70 -15.55
C PHE A 35 -2.20 -6.35 -16.35
N ASP A 36 -2.52 -6.75 -17.58
CA ASP A 36 -1.51 -7.18 -18.56
C ASP A 36 -1.07 -5.96 -19.42
N PRO A 37 0.13 -5.42 -19.19
CA PRO A 37 0.61 -4.25 -19.92
C PRO A 37 0.92 -4.54 -21.39
N ALA A 38 1.21 -5.79 -21.75
CA ALA A 38 1.49 -6.16 -23.15
C ALA A 38 0.23 -6.17 -24.00
N ALA A 39 -0.90 -6.59 -23.40
CA ALA A 39 -2.20 -6.63 -24.08
C ALA A 39 -3.06 -5.40 -23.80
N GLY A 40 -2.68 -4.53 -22.84
CA GLY A 40 -3.55 -3.46 -22.34
C GLY A 40 -4.84 -4.00 -21.72
N LYS A 41 -4.78 -5.23 -21.13
CA LYS A 41 -5.95 -5.95 -20.67
C LYS A 41 -6.10 -5.89 -19.16
N ILE A 42 -7.31 -5.53 -18.72
CA ILE A 42 -7.72 -5.58 -17.31
C ILE A 42 -8.52 -6.86 -17.07
N SER A 43 -8.29 -7.49 -15.92
CA SER A 43 -9.15 -8.53 -15.35
C SER A 43 -9.35 -8.29 -13.85
N TYR A 44 -10.23 -9.09 -13.23
CA TYR A 44 -10.68 -8.86 -11.86
C TYR A 44 -10.54 -10.12 -11.00
N ASP A 45 -9.64 -11.02 -11.34
CA ASP A 45 -9.53 -12.32 -10.67
C ASP A 45 -9.11 -12.15 -9.20
N ASN A 46 -8.10 -11.33 -8.92
CA ASN A 46 -7.68 -10.99 -7.56
C ASN A 46 -8.81 -10.29 -6.78
N ALA A 47 -9.40 -9.27 -7.35
CA ALA A 47 -10.53 -8.56 -6.72
C ALA A 47 -11.72 -9.50 -6.45
N ASN A 48 -12.06 -10.38 -7.39
CA ASN A 48 -13.17 -11.34 -7.25
C ASN A 48 -12.88 -12.39 -6.16
N ASN A 49 -11.63 -12.81 -5.98
CA ASN A 49 -11.24 -13.70 -4.88
C ASN A 49 -11.49 -13.03 -3.52
N VAL A 50 -11.10 -11.77 -3.36
CA VAL A 50 -11.35 -11.00 -2.13
C VAL A 50 -12.85 -10.76 -1.92
N ILE A 51 -13.59 -10.36 -2.95
CA ILE A 51 -15.05 -10.19 -2.90
C ILE A 51 -15.75 -11.50 -2.54
N GLY A 52 -15.33 -12.61 -3.14
CA GLY A 52 -15.85 -13.95 -2.83
C GLY A 52 -15.64 -14.34 -1.38
N PHE A 53 -14.46 -14.05 -0.83
CA PHE A 53 -14.16 -14.26 0.58
C PHE A 53 -15.10 -13.42 1.47
N VAL A 54 -15.20 -12.11 1.27
CA VAL A 54 -16.05 -11.21 2.05
C VAL A 54 -17.50 -11.70 2.05
N LYS A 55 -18.05 -12.07 0.87
CA LYS A 55 -19.41 -12.58 0.74
C LYS A 55 -19.60 -13.94 1.42
N SER A 56 -18.65 -14.87 1.27
CA SER A 56 -18.75 -16.22 1.85
C SER A 56 -18.69 -16.22 3.39
N GLN A 57 -18.01 -15.24 3.98
CA GLN A 57 -17.92 -15.06 5.45
C GLN A 57 -19.07 -14.20 6.01
N GLY A 58 -19.95 -13.67 5.16
CA GLY A 58 -21.05 -12.79 5.56
C GLY A 58 -20.57 -11.48 6.17
N LEU A 59 -19.48 -10.93 5.66
CA LEU A 59 -18.87 -9.71 6.19
C LEU A 59 -19.49 -8.45 5.55
N THR A 60 -19.50 -7.37 6.33
CA THR A 60 -19.86 -6.02 5.88
C THR A 60 -18.59 -5.21 5.67
N LEU A 61 -18.38 -4.69 4.46
CA LEU A 61 -17.22 -3.88 4.12
C LEU A 61 -17.44 -2.42 4.51
N ASP A 62 -16.61 -1.89 5.43
CA ASP A 62 -16.65 -0.49 5.83
C ASP A 62 -15.63 0.35 5.07
N TYR A 63 -14.39 -0.18 4.93
CA TYR A 63 -13.28 0.58 4.36
C TYR A 63 -12.52 -0.22 3.31
N ILE A 64 -12.07 0.49 2.27
CA ILE A 64 -11.05 0.06 1.32
C ILE A 64 -9.89 1.03 1.51
N ILE A 65 -8.79 0.56 2.08
CA ILE A 65 -7.68 1.40 2.53
C ILE A 65 -6.52 1.24 1.55
N GLU A 66 -6.06 2.34 1.00
CA GLU A 66 -4.81 2.40 0.24
C GLU A 66 -3.72 2.98 1.14
N THR A 67 -2.62 2.27 1.30
CA THR A 67 -1.48 2.76 2.10
C THR A 67 -0.77 3.90 1.40
N HIS A 68 -0.71 3.87 0.06
CA HIS A 68 -0.09 4.88 -0.78
C HIS A 68 -0.57 4.78 -2.24
N ALA A 69 -0.08 5.65 -3.11
CA ALA A 69 -0.28 5.52 -4.56
C ALA A 69 0.74 4.52 -5.12
N HIS A 70 0.35 3.26 -5.23
CA HIS A 70 1.20 2.17 -5.72
C HIS A 70 1.73 2.42 -7.13
N ALA A 71 3.01 2.12 -7.35
CA ALA A 71 3.67 2.26 -8.65
C ALA A 71 3.83 0.92 -9.39
N ASP A 72 3.55 -0.19 -8.75
CA ASP A 72 3.81 -1.56 -9.20
C ASP A 72 2.55 -2.37 -9.51
N HIS A 73 1.38 -1.91 -9.04
CA HIS A 73 0.07 -2.48 -9.38
C HIS A 73 -1.03 -1.40 -9.45
N LEU A 74 -2.09 -1.69 -10.19
CA LEU A 74 -3.29 -0.87 -10.21
C LEU A 74 -4.19 -1.24 -9.03
N SER A 75 -4.96 -0.27 -8.51
CA SER A 75 -5.94 -0.52 -7.45
C SER A 75 -7.28 -0.97 -8.01
N SER A 76 -7.88 -1.98 -7.38
CA SER A 76 -9.24 -2.43 -7.66
C SER A 76 -10.30 -1.79 -6.74
N ALA A 77 -9.94 -0.78 -5.96
CA ALA A 77 -10.83 -0.16 -4.97
C ALA A 77 -12.21 0.26 -5.53
N PRO A 78 -12.33 0.93 -6.68
CA PRO A 78 -13.63 1.31 -7.24
C PRO A 78 -14.48 0.09 -7.61
N TYR A 79 -13.87 -0.96 -8.15
CA TYR A 79 -14.58 -2.18 -8.52
C TYR A 79 -15.12 -2.90 -7.27
N ILE A 80 -14.31 -3.03 -6.22
CA ILE A 80 -14.73 -3.61 -4.94
C ILE A 80 -15.85 -2.77 -4.32
N LYS A 81 -15.69 -1.44 -4.28
CA LYS A 81 -16.71 -0.51 -3.77
C LYS A 81 -18.05 -0.67 -4.51
N ALA A 82 -18.03 -0.85 -5.82
CA ALA A 82 -19.23 -1.05 -6.61
C ALA A 82 -19.95 -2.38 -6.26
N GLN A 83 -19.22 -3.41 -5.81
CA GLN A 83 -19.74 -4.74 -5.50
C GLN A 83 -20.17 -4.94 -4.04
N LEU A 84 -19.49 -4.27 -3.11
CA LEU A 84 -19.62 -4.50 -1.67
C LEU A 84 -19.98 -3.23 -0.88
N GLY A 85 -19.93 -2.06 -1.49
CA GLY A 85 -19.99 -0.77 -0.76
C GLY A 85 -18.67 -0.44 -0.10
N GLY A 86 -18.73 0.26 1.04
CA GLY A 86 -17.56 0.74 1.78
C GLY A 86 -17.05 2.10 1.28
N LYS A 87 -16.04 2.61 1.95
CA LYS A 87 -15.43 3.91 1.69
C LYS A 87 -13.95 3.76 1.35
N ILE A 88 -13.49 4.42 0.29
CA ILE A 88 -12.08 4.44 -0.10
C ILE A 88 -11.34 5.44 0.78
N VAL A 89 -10.30 4.95 1.47
CA VAL A 89 -9.48 5.70 2.42
C VAL A 89 -8.08 5.89 1.86
N MET A 90 -7.53 7.08 1.98
CA MET A 90 -6.17 7.44 1.54
C MET A 90 -5.53 8.44 2.50
N GLY A 91 -4.20 8.46 2.56
CA GLY A 91 -3.47 9.52 3.25
C GLY A 91 -3.66 10.88 2.58
N LYS A 92 -3.94 11.93 3.35
CA LYS A 92 -4.23 13.28 2.81
C LYS A 92 -3.11 13.85 1.93
N TYR A 93 -1.88 13.42 2.16
CA TYR A 93 -0.71 13.89 1.39
C TYR A 93 -0.64 13.34 -0.04
N ILE A 94 -1.60 12.53 -0.47
CA ILE A 94 -1.80 12.12 -1.87
C ILE A 94 -1.90 13.33 -2.80
N ASP A 95 -2.36 14.48 -2.30
CA ASP A 95 -2.42 15.74 -3.04
C ASP A 95 -1.06 16.15 -3.63
N LYS A 96 0.05 15.85 -2.93
CA LYS A 96 1.42 16.11 -3.41
C LYS A 96 1.76 15.21 -4.59
N VAL A 97 1.39 13.93 -4.53
CA VAL A 97 1.58 12.96 -5.60
C VAL A 97 0.72 13.33 -6.81
N GLN A 98 -0.56 13.69 -6.58
CA GLN A 98 -1.46 14.16 -7.62
C GLN A 98 -0.90 15.38 -8.37
N LYS A 99 -0.39 16.39 -7.66
CA LYS A 99 0.20 17.59 -8.26
C LYS A 99 1.39 17.26 -9.16
N THR A 100 2.28 16.38 -8.70
CA THR A 100 3.45 15.95 -9.45
C THR A 100 3.04 15.22 -10.73
N PHE A 101 2.21 14.21 -10.60
CA PHE A 101 1.85 13.36 -11.73
C PHE A 101 0.80 13.97 -12.66
N LYS A 102 -0.04 14.88 -12.18
CA LYS A 102 -0.88 15.73 -13.05
C LYS A 102 -0.04 16.41 -14.14
N THR A 103 1.11 16.98 -13.76
CA THR A 103 2.03 17.64 -14.70
C THR A 103 2.68 16.64 -15.64
N ILE A 104 3.20 15.52 -15.10
CA ILE A 104 3.90 14.50 -15.89
C ILE A 104 2.99 13.87 -16.95
N PHE A 105 1.74 13.55 -16.58
CA PHE A 105 0.78 12.92 -17.48
C PHE A 105 -0.07 13.92 -18.28
N ASN A 106 0.07 15.22 -18.02
CA ASN A 106 -0.76 16.26 -18.64
C ASN A 106 -2.26 15.97 -18.48
N PHE A 107 -2.69 15.85 -17.21
CA PHE A 107 -4.07 15.59 -16.83
C PHE A 107 -4.80 16.88 -16.45
N ASP A 108 -5.36 17.59 -17.40
CA ASP A 108 -6.01 18.90 -17.17
C ASP A 108 -7.17 18.79 -16.19
N ASP A 109 -7.98 17.74 -16.28
CA ASP A 109 -9.20 17.53 -15.48
C ASP A 109 -8.94 16.88 -14.11
N LEU A 110 -7.73 16.47 -13.77
CA LEU A 110 -7.45 15.85 -12.47
C LEU A 110 -7.48 16.90 -11.37
N ALA A 111 -8.42 16.78 -10.43
CA ALA A 111 -8.38 17.52 -9.17
C ALA A 111 -7.19 17.03 -8.33
N THR A 112 -6.44 17.96 -7.73
CA THR A 112 -5.23 17.64 -6.92
C THR A 112 -5.45 18.01 -5.45
N ASP A 113 -6.66 17.80 -4.96
CA ASP A 113 -7.12 18.08 -3.61
C ASP A 113 -7.59 16.82 -2.87
N ALA A 114 -7.27 15.64 -3.44
CA ALA A 114 -7.66 14.32 -2.93
C ALA A 114 -9.18 14.08 -2.89
N SER A 115 -10.01 14.89 -3.55
CA SER A 115 -11.47 14.77 -3.55
C SER A 115 -12.01 13.48 -4.18
N GLN A 116 -11.16 12.68 -4.83
CA GLN A 116 -11.49 11.37 -5.38
C GLN A 116 -11.70 10.29 -4.30
N PHE A 117 -11.14 10.50 -3.11
CA PHE A 117 -11.21 9.57 -1.99
C PHE A 117 -12.33 9.94 -1.03
N ASP A 118 -12.99 8.94 -0.42
CA ASP A 118 -14.12 9.21 0.49
C ASP A 118 -13.67 9.69 1.88
N ILE A 119 -12.51 9.21 2.33
CA ILE A 119 -11.92 9.56 3.63
C ILE A 119 -10.43 9.85 3.44
N LEU A 120 -9.99 10.97 4.00
CA LEU A 120 -8.58 11.32 4.07
C LEU A 120 -8.07 11.17 5.51
N THR A 121 -6.94 10.47 5.65
CA THR A 121 -6.27 10.27 6.93
C THR A 121 -4.97 11.06 7.03
N GLU A 122 -4.61 11.44 8.24
CA GLU A 122 -3.32 12.03 8.58
C GLU A 122 -2.76 11.36 9.84
N GLU A 123 -1.59 11.80 10.29
CA GLU A 123 -1.00 11.31 11.54
C GLU A 123 -2.01 11.34 12.69
N GLY A 124 -2.23 10.20 13.32
CA GLY A 124 -3.13 10.05 14.45
C GLY A 124 -4.64 10.01 14.11
N SER A 125 -5.04 10.06 12.83
CA SER A 125 -6.44 9.84 12.45
C SER A 125 -6.89 8.44 12.86
N GLU A 126 -8.11 8.34 13.39
CA GLU A 126 -8.69 7.08 13.84
C GLU A 126 -9.91 6.68 13.02
N LEU A 127 -9.95 5.41 12.61
CA LEU A 127 -11.11 4.75 12.02
C LEU A 127 -11.58 3.65 12.98
N THR A 128 -12.88 3.50 13.12
CA THR A 128 -13.48 2.42 13.93
C THR A 128 -13.99 1.31 13.02
N LEU A 129 -13.61 0.07 13.30
CA LEU A 129 -14.08 -1.11 12.59
C LEU A 129 -14.66 -2.11 13.61
N GLY A 130 -15.96 -2.04 13.86
CA GLY A 130 -16.57 -2.79 14.97
C GLY A 130 -15.92 -2.41 16.30
N ASP A 131 -15.31 -3.39 16.98
CA ASP A 131 -14.58 -3.18 18.24
C ASP A 131 -13.10 -2.87 18.06
N LEU A 132 -12.62 -2.81 16.81
CA LEU A 132 -11.23 -2.51 16.48
C LEU A 132 -11.02 -1.00 16.28
N SER A 133 -9.88 -0.48 16.73
CA SER A 133 -9.39 0.86 16.41
C SER A 133 -8.27 0.77 15.38
N ILE A 134 -8.37 1.55 14.30
CA ILE A 134 -7.35 1.67 13.25
C ILE A 134 -6.80 3.09 13.34
N THR A 135 -5.55 3.23 13.76
CA THR A 135 -4.85 4.52 13.85
C THR A 135 -3.93 4.69 12.65
N ALA A 136 -4.09 5.76 11.91
CA ALA A 136 -3.23 6.11 10.80
C ALA A 136 -1.88 6.69 11.31
N MET A 137 -0.78 6.25 10.73
CA MET A 137 0.58 6.71 10.99
C MET A 137 1.17 7.22 9.67
N HIS A 138 1.56 8.48 9.61
CA HIS A 138 2.26 9.00 8.43
C HIS A 138 3.71 8.49 8.44
N VAL A 139 4.08 7.73 7.43
CA VAL A 139 5.38 7.04 7.29
C VAL A 139 6.07 7.40 5.97
N PRO A 140 6.36 8.70 5.75
CA PRO A 140 6.92 9.15 4.47
C PRO A 140 8.30 8.56 4.25
N GLY A 141 8.69 8.50 2.98
CA GLY A 141 10.04 8.11 2.58
C GLY A 141 10.09 7.37 1.26
N HIS A 142 9.32 6.31 1.07
CA HIS A 142 9.11 5.72 -0.24
C HIS A 142 8.37 6.71 -1.15
N THR A 143 7.23 7.21 -0.68
CA THR A 143 6.55 8.40 -1.23
C THR A 143 6.33 9.45 -0.13
N PRO A 144 5.98 10.71 -0.47
CA PRO A 144 5.64 11.72 0.53
C PRO A 144 4.27 11.46 1.21
N ALA A 145 3.48 10.51 0.71
CA ALA A 145 2.10 10.29 1.11
C ALA A 145 1.87 8.93 1.82
N ASP A 146 2.93 8.16 2.08
CA ASP A 146 2.81 6.84 2.67
C ASP A 146 2.18 6.87 4.05
N MET A 147 1.24 5.94 4.26
CA MET A 147 0.59 5.71 5.55
C MET A 147 0.78 4.25 5.97
N ALA A 148 1.05 4.05 7.24
CA ALA A 148 0.84 2.76 7.89
C ALA A 148 -0.43 2.81 8.73
N TYR A 149 -1.10 1.68 8.89
CA TYR A 149 -2.33 1.60 9.67
C TYR A 149 -2.17 0.62 10.82
N LYS A 150 -2.09 1.17 12.03
CA LYS A 150 -1.97 0.41 13.27
C LYS A 150 -3.35 -0.01 13.75
N VAL A 151 -3.61 -1.29 13.82
CA VAL A 151 -4.85 -1.87 14.36
C VAL A 151 -4.63 -2.30 15.79
N THR A 152 -5.54 -1.90 16.65
CA THR A 152 -5.55 -2.26 18.06
C THR A 152 -6.83 -3.04 18.39
N ASP A 153 -6.66 -4.24 18.94
CA ASP A 153 -7.73 -5.09 19.45
C ASP A 153 -7.60 -5.24 20.97
N LYS A 154 -8.58 -4.74 21.70
CA LYS A 154 -8.65 -4.81 23.18
C LYS A 154 -9.64 -5.86 23.70
N SER A 155 -10.30 -6.60 22.80
CA SER A 155 -11.42 -7.49 23.13
C SER A 155 -11.05 -8.68 24.03
N ALA A 156 -9.80 -9.16 23.99
CA ALA A 156 -9.34 -10.37 24.67
C ALA A 156 -8.60 -10.11 26.01
N GLY A 157 -8.72 -8.93 26.62
CA GLY A 157 -8.06 -8.59 27.89
C GLY A 157 -6.55 -8.30 27.76
N LYS A 158 -5.88 -8.71 26.68
CA LYS A 158 -4.54 -8.29 26.29
C LYS A 158 -4.64 -7.56 24.95
N GLU A 159 -4.07 -6.37 24.89
CA GLU A 159 -4.00 -5.61 23.66
C GLU A 159 -3.18 -6.38 22.61
N LYS A 160 -3.77 -6.60 21.44
CA LYS A 160 -3.08 -7.13 20.27
C LYS A 160 -2.90 -6.01 19.26
N ILE A 161 -1.70 -5.88 18.72
CA ILE A 161 -1.36 -4.86 17.74
C ILE A 161 -0.93 -5.54 16.44
N ALA A 162 -1.51 -5.08 15.34
CA ALA A 162 -1.10 -5.38 13.98
C ALA A 162 -0.89 -4.07 13.23
N VAL A 163 0.04 -4.03 12.27
CA VAL A 163 0.29 -2.82 11.46
C VAL A 163 0.39 -3.20 10.01
N PHE A 164 -0.42 -2.61 9.15
CA PHE A 164 -0.24 -2.63 7.69
C PHE A 164 0.76 -1.55 7.34
N VAL A 165 1.92 -1.95 6.82
CA VAL A 165 3.09 -1.06 6.72
C VAL A 165 3.29 -0.41 5.36
N GLY A 166 2.45 -0.76 4.36
CA GLY A 166 2.66 -0.32 2.98
C GLY A 166 4.08 -0.61 2.52
N ASP A 167 4.64 0.28 1.71
CA ASP A 167 6.01 0.21 1.22
C ASP A 167 6.97 0.98 2.14
N THR A 168 6.98 0.63 3.42
CA THR A 168 7.96 1.18 4.38
C THR A 168 9.07 0.17 4.66
N ILE A 169 8.70 -1.04 5.05
CA ILE A 169 9.62 -2.12 5.40
C ILE A 169 9.10 -3.44 4.86
N PHE A 170 10.00 -4.28 4.35
CA PHE A 170 9.70 -5.59 3.77
C PHE A 170 10.20 -6.73 4.68
N ALA A 171 10.12 -7.97 4.19
CA ALA A 171 10.68 -9.10 4.90
C ALA A 171 12.16 -8.86 5.29
N PRO A 172 12.65 -9.43 6.41
CA PRO A 172 14.01 -9.15 6.90
C PRO A 172 15.12 -9.39 5.90
N ASP A 173 14.97 -10.35 5.01
CA ASP A 173 15.92 -10.71 3.94
C ASP A 173 15.75 -9.87 2.65
N VAL A 174 14.70 -9.04 2.59
CA VAL A 174 14.43 -8.08 1.51
C VAL A 174 14.82 -6.67 1.92
N GLY A 175 14.48 -6.25 3.14
CA GLY A 175 14.94 -5.02 3.76
C GLY A 175 13.90 -3.90 3.79
N SER A 176 14.07 -2.87 2.98
CA SER A 176 13.22 -1.68 2.95
C SER A 176 12.86 -1.27 1.52
N ALA A 177 11.82 -0.45 1.37
CA ALA A 177 11.44 0.12 0.09
C ALA A 177 12.52 1.04 -0.52
N ARG A 178 12.38 1.33 -1.79
CA ARG A 178 13.13 2.35 -2.53
C ARG A 178 12.61 3.75 -2.23
N CYS A 179 13.45 4.77 -2.44
CA CYS A 179 13.12 6.18 -2.15
C CYS A 179 13.28 7.10 -3.37
N ASP A 180 13.42 6.56 -4.57
CA ASP A 180 13.59 7.32 -5.80
C ASP A 180 12.26 7.64 -6.51
N PHE A 181 11.14 7.44 -5.85
CA PHE A 181 9.86 8.01 -6.25
C PHE A 181 9.93 9.55 -6.11
N PRO A 182 9.24 10.33 -6.97
CA PRO A 182 9.25 11.79 -6.86
C PRO A 182 8.93 12.27 -5.44
N HIS A 183 9.83 13.06 -4.84
CA HIS A 183 9.78 13.50 -3.45
C HIS A 183 9.97 12.40 -2.39
N GLY A 184 10.46 11.22 -2.77
CA GLY A 184 10.93 10.21 -1.82
C GLY A 184 12.19 10.66 -1.08
N SER A 185 12.44 10.08 0.10
CA SER A 185 13.53 10.49 1.00
C SER A 185 14.02 9.30 1.82
N ALA A 186 15.26 8.94 1.67
CA ALA A 186 15.87 7.87 2.48
C ALA A 186 16.01 8.27 3.96
N GLU A 187 16.18 9.55 4.26
CA GLU A 187 16.20 10.09 5.61
C GLU A 187 14.85 9.92 6.30
N ASP A 188 13.75 10.27 5.61
CA ASP A 188 12.40 10.14 6.14
C ASP A 188 12.00 8.67 6.24
N LEU A 189 12.36 7.83 5.27
CA LEU A 189 12.11 6.38 5.33
C LEU A 189 12.78 5.75 6.56
N TYR A 190 14.03 6.13 6.85
CA TYR A 190 14.69 5.63 8.06
C TYR A 190 13.93 6.01 9.33
N ASP A 191 13.52 7.27 9.47
CA ASP A 191 12.78 7.74 10.64
C ASP A 191 11.41 7.04 10.74
N SER A 192 10.72 6.84 9.62
CA SER A 192 9.47 6.10 9.53
C SER A 192 9.63 4.65 9.98
N ILE A 193 10.68 3.96 9.51
CA ILE A 193 10.99 2.59 9.94
C ILE A 193 11.31 2.55 11.44
N GLN A 194 12.10 3.49 11.97
CA GLN A 194 12.42 3.50 13.41
C GLN A 194 11.16 3.67 14.27
N ARG A 195 10.14 4.41 13.81
CA ARG A 195 8.85 4.52 14.50
C ARG A 195 8.10 3.18 14.53
N LEU A 196 8.10 2.43 13.43
CA LEU A 196 7.54 1.08 13.39
C LEU A 196 8.30 0.13 14.31
N LEU A 197 9.63 0.19 14.30
CA LEU A 197 10.48 -0.65 15.14
C LEU A 197 10.42 -0.25 16.63
N ALA A 198 9.92 0.91 16.99
CA ALA A 198 9.69 1.30 18.39
C ALA A 198 8.46 0.62 19.02
N LEU A 199 7.61 -0.05 18.21
CA LEU A 199 6.49 -0.82 18.69
C LEU A 199 6.96 -2.07 19.47
N PRO A 200 6.09 -2.70 20.29
CA PRO A 200 6.41 -3.95 21.00
C PRO A 200 6.92 -5.05 20.06
N ASP A 201 7.85 -5.86 20.51
CA ASP A 201 8.50 -6.90 19.69
C ASP A 201 7.52 -7.96 19.17
N ASP A 202 6.41 -8.19 19.86
CA ASP A 202 5.34 -9.12 19.48
C ASP A 202 4.30 -8.50 18.52
N THR A 203 4.47 -7.22 18.13
CA THR A 203 3.63 -6.59 17.10
C THR A 203 3.83 -7.27 15.76
N LEU A 204 2.72 -7.63 15.09
CA LEU A 204 2.75 -8.17 13.73
C LEU A 204 2.71 -7.03 12.70
N LEU A 205 3.70 -6.99 11.83
CA LEU A 205 3.73 -6.14 10.64
C LEU A 205 3.18 -6.95 9.46
N TYR A 206 2.15 -6.44 8.80
CA TYR A 206 1.57 -6.97 7.57
C TYR A 206 2.20 -6.26 6.39
N LEU A 207 2.91 -7.03 5.57
CA LEU A 207 3.72 -6.54 4.46
C LEU A 207 2.84 -6.30 3.23
N CYS A 208 3.05 -5.20 2.52
CA CYS A 208 2.43 -4.94 1.23
C CYS A 208 3.02 -5.87 0.15
N HIS A 209 4.34 -6.01 0.17
CA HIS A 209 5.08 -6.85 -0.79
C HIS A 209 6.05 -7.79 -0.10
N ASP A 210 6.30 -8.92 -0.77
CA ASP A 210 7.41 -9.79 -0.42
C ASP A 210 8.08 -10.34 -1.67
N TYR A 211 9.39 -10.15 -1.75
CA TYR A 211 10.25 -10.52 -2.89
C TYR A 211 11.24 -11.61 -2.47
N PRO A 212 10.79 -12.86 -2.24
CA PRO A 212 11.67 -13.93 -1.78
C PRO A 212 12.78 -14.20 -2.82
N PRO A 213 14.01 -14.50 -2.37
CA PRO A 213 15.09 -14.89 -3.28
C PRO A 213 14.68 -16.09 -4.15
N LYS A 214 15.05 -16.08 -5.43
CA LYS A 214 14.73 -17.19 -6.34
C LYS A 214 15.25 -18.53 -5.80
N GLY A 215 14.35 -19.49 -5.65
CA GLY A 215 14.64 -20.80 -5.07
C GLY A 215 14.88 -20.79 -3.55
N GLY A 216 14.54 -19.69 -2.88
CA GLY A 216 14.60 -19.53 -1.43
C GLY A 216 13.31 -19.97 -0.74
N ARG A 217 12.84 -19.11 0.16
CA ARG A 217 11.59 -19.33 0.93
C ARG A 217 10.33 -19.01 0.13
N GLU A 218 9.20 -19.49 0.63
CA GLU A 218 7.87 -19.04 0.19
C GLU A 218 7.61 -17.57 0.60
N HIS A 219 6.62 -16.95 -0.05
CA HIS A 219 6.17 -15.61 0.32
C HIS A 219 5.61 -15.58 1.73
N ILE A 220 5.95 -14.55 2.49
CA ILE A 220 5.43 -14.29 3.83
C ILE A 220 4.67 -12.98 3.87
N ALA A 221 3.46 -13.01 4.40
CA ALA A 221 2.60 -11.83 4.53
C ALA A 221 2.87 -11.04 5.82
N THR A 222 3.56 -11.64 6.79
CA THR A 222 3.73 -11.05 8.12
C THR A 222 5.11 -11.31 8.69
N VAL A 223 5.56 -10.38 9.54
CA VAL A 223 6.78 -10.51 10.32
C VAL A 223 6.63 -9.77 11.65
N HIS A 224 7.25 -10.26 12.71
CA HIS A 224 7.27 -9.57 14.00
C HIS A 224 8.28 -8.41 14.02
N VAL A 225 7.94 -7.33 14.74
CA VAL A 225 8.86 -6.21 14.98
C VAL A 225 10.20 -6.69 15.55
N GLY A 226 10.18 -7.61 16.53
CA GLY A 226 11.40 -8.17 17.10
C GLY A 226 12.29 -8.88 16.08
N GLU A 227 11.71 -9.56 15.09
CA GLU A 227 12.46 -10.19 14.02
C GLU A 227 13.09 -9.17 13.07
N GLN A 228 12.37 -8.10 12.73
CA GLN A 228 12.92 -6.97 11.96
C GLN A 228 14.14 -6.36 12.66
N LYS A 229 14.02 -6.09 13.98
CA LYS A 229 15.14 -5.55 14.77
C LYS A 229 16.39 -6.43 14.72
N LEU A 230 16.21 -7.75 14.70
CA LEU A 230 17.32 -8.71 14.74
C LEU A 230 17.94 -8.97 13.37
N ARG A 231 17.15 -9.03 12.31
CA ARG A 231 17.54 -9.67 11.05
C ARG A 231 17.43 -8.80 9.81
N ASN A 232 16.74 -7.64 9.86
CA ASN A 232 16.55 -6.85 8.65
C ASN A 232 17.89 -6.43 8.07
N ILE A 233 18.15 -6.79 6.80
CA ILE A 233 19.43 -6.60 6.11
C ILE A 233 19.77 -5.12 5.88
N HIS A 234 18.79 -4.22 5.91
CA HIS A 234 18.99 -2.78 5.69
C HIS A 234 18.97 -1.97 6.99
N VAL A 235 18.16 -2.38 7.97
CA VAL A 235 17.79 -1.49 9.09
C VAL A 235 17.62 -2.25 10.41
N LYS A 236 18.42 -3.28 10.64
CA LYS A 236 18.46 -3.96 11.94
C LYS A 236 18.81 -2.99 13.07
N GLN A 237 18.50 -3.38 14.30
CA GLN A 237 18.80 -2.58 15.50
C GLN A 237 20.28 -2.15 15.55
N GLY A 238 20.48 -0.85 15.71
CA GLY A 238 21.82 -0.25 15.76
C GLY A 238 22.40 0.19 14.40
N THR A 239 21.68 -0.04 13.29
CA THR A 239 22.10 0.53 11.98
C THR A 239 22.04 2.05 12.04
N PRO A 240 23.16 2.79 11.84
CA PRO A 240 23.16 4.25 11.86
C PRO A 240 22.39 4.85 10.67
N LYS A 241 21.65 5.94 10.91
CA LYS A 241 20.89 6.64 9.85
C LYS A 241 21.75 6.98 8.64
N ALA A 242 22.96 7.52 8.83
CA ALA A 242 23.85 7.87 7.73
C ALA A 242 24.29 6.66 6.88
N GLU A 243 24.43 5.49 7.51
CA GLU A 243 24.75 4.24 6.79
C GLU A 243 23.58 3.78 5.95
N PHE A 244 22.36 3.74 6.52
CA PHE A 244 21.14 3.41 5.82
C PHE A 244 20.92 4.33 4.60
N VAL A 245 20.97 5.64 4.80
CA VAL A 245 20.77 6.65 3.75
C VAL A 245 21.76 6.46 2.60
N ARG A 246 23.05 6.28 2.93
CA ARG A 246 24.07 6.02 1.90
C ARG A 246 23.78 4.74 1.12
N MET A 247 23.49 3.65 1.83
CA MET A 247 23.14 2.36 1.20
C MET A 247 21.92 2.50 0.32
N ARG A 248 20.83 3.13 0.80
CA ARG A 248 19.57 3.27 0.08
C ARG A 248 19.75 4.10 -1.20
N ASN A 249 20.40 5.26 -1.09
CA ASN A 249 20.68 6.12 -2.24
C ASN A 249 21.60 5.46 -3.29
N GLN A 250 22.53 4.61 -2.86
CA GLN A 250 23.38 3.86 -3.80
C GLN A 250 22.61 2.75 -4.48
N ARG A 251 21.80 2.00 -3.74
CA ARG A 251 20.99 0.90 -4.26
C ARG A 251 19.95 1.41 -5.25
N ASP A 252 19.24 2.48 -4.94
CA ASP A 252 18.17 3.02 -5.79
C ASP A 252 18.67 3.41 -7.16
N LYS A 253 19.88 3.96 -7.27
CA LYS A 253 20.51 4.27 -8.57
C LYS A 253 20.73 3.06 -9.49
N THR A 254 20.65 1.85 -8.95
CA THR A 254 20.86 0.60 -9.70
C THR A 254 19.56 -0.11 -10.04
N LEU A 255 18.43 0.36 -9.52
CA LEU A 255 17.13 -0.27 -9.73
C LEU A 255 16.50 0.23 -11.03
N ALA A 256 15.93 -0.72 -11.80
CA ALA A 256 15.03 -0.35 -12.88
C ALA A 256 13.73 0.26 -12.33
N MET A 257 13.05 1.06 -13.13
CA MET A 257 11.71 1.55 -12.79
C MET A 257 10.73 0.37 -12.60
N PRO A 258 9.77 0.48 -11.67
CA PRO A 258 8.72 -0.52 -11.53
C PRO A 258 8.02 -0.74 -12.88
N ARG A 259 7.78 -2.02 -13.22
CA ARG A 259 7.21 -2.42 -14.53
C ARG A 259 5.90 -1.70 -14.87
N LEU A 260 5.08 -1.44 -13.87
CA LEU A 260 3.75 -0.86 -14.03
C LEU A 260 3.64 0.59 -13.56
N ILE A 261 4.76 1.32 -13.30
CA ILE A 261 4.69 2.68 -12.77
C ILE A 261 3.81 3.61 -13.62
N LEU A 262 3.94 3.54 -14.95
CA LEU A 262 3.18 4.41 -15.84
C LEU A 262 1.66 4.11 -15.77
N PRO A 263 1.18 2.88 -15.95
CA PRO A 263 -0.24 2.58 -15.82
C PRO A 263 -0.77 2.77 -14.39
N SER A 264 -0.02 2.31 -13.38
CA SER A 264 -0.50 2.27 -12.00
C SER A 264 -0.71 3.66 -11.41
N VAL A 265 0.28 4.53 -11.52
CA VAL A 265 0.18 5.86 -10.91
C VAL A 265 -0.97 6.66 -11.52
N GLN A 266 -1.22 6.58 -12.83
CA GLN A 266 -2.34 7.27 -13.49
C GLN A 266 -3.70 6.90 -12.91
N VAL A 267 -3.87 5.62 -12.57
CA VAL A 267 -5.11 5.07 -12.03
C VAL A 267 -5.18 5.35 -10.53
N ASN A 268 -4.10 5.09 -9.80
CA ASN A 268 -4.09 5.13 -8.34
C ASN A 268 -4.18 6.55 -7.76
N ILE A 269 -3.62 7.57 -8.43
CA ILE A 269 -3.81 8.98 -8.02
C ILE A 269 -5.27 9.45 -8.19
N ASN A 270 -6.07 8.70 -8.93
CA ASN A 270 -7.49 8.94 -9.17
C ASN A 270 -8.37 7.91 -8.42
N ALA A 271 -7.94 7.48 -7.24
CA ALA A 271 -8.64 6.52 -6.38
C ALA A 271 -8.95 5.16 -7.07
N GLY A 272 -8.09 4.72 -7.99
CA GLY A 272 -8.28 3.47 -8.74
C GLY A 272 -9.21 3.60 -9.96
N GLU A 273 -9.77 4.76 -10.21
CA GLU A 273 -10.66 4.98 -11.36
C GLU A 273 -9.87 4.99 -12.67
N LEU A 274 -10.35 4.18 -13.61
CA LEU A 274 -9.80 4.14 -14.96
C LEU A 274 -10.08 5.45 -15.71
N PRO A 275 -9.22 5.86 -16.67
CA PRO A 275 -9.47 7.02 -17.49
C PRO A 275 -10.86 6.98 -18.15
N LYS A 276 -11.46 8.15 -18.36
CA LYS A 276 -12.73 8.24 -19.09
C LYS A 276 -12.54 7.74 -20.53
N PRO A 277 -13.54 7.09 -21.14
CA PRO A 277 -13.48 6.74 -22.55
C PRO A 277 -13.41 8.01 -23.40
N GLU A 278 -12.62 7.96 -24.48
CA GLU A 278 -12.58 9.00 -25.50
C GLU A 278 -13.78 8.86 -26.48
N ASP A 279 -13.86 9.71 -27.50
CA ASP A 279 -14.99 9.79 -28.44
C ASP A 279 -15.30 8.46 -29.15
N ASN A 280 -14.29 7.59 -29.30
CA ASN A 280 -14.45 6.25 -29.87
C ASN A 280 -14.91 5.18 -28.87
N GLY A 281 -15.16 5.57 -27.60
CA GLY A 281 -15.55 4.67 -26.52
C GLY A 281 -14.42 3.87 -25.89
N VAL A 282 -13.17 4.10 -26.31
CA VAL A 282 -11.98 3.39 -25.79
C VAL A 282 -11.30 4.22 -24.71
N ARG A 283 -10.81 3.55 -23.67
CA ARG A 283 -10.01 4.18 -22.61
C ARG A 283 -8.53 4.05 -22.95
N TYR A 284 -7.76 5.10 -22.68
CA TYR A 284 -6.34 5.14 -22.98
C TYR A 284 -5.54 5.52 -21.75
N LEU A 285 -4.38 4.86 -21.57
CA LEU A 285 -3.34 5.26 -20.63
C LEU A 285 -2.26 6.04 -21.38
N LYS A 286 -1.77 7.11 -20.80
CA LYS A 286 -0.72 7.94 -21.38
C LYS A 286 0.66 7.37 -21.08
N ILE A 287 1.58 7.48 -22.03
CA ILE A 287 3.00 7.15 -21.84
C ILE A 287 3.82 8.42 -22.08
N PRO A 288 4.20 9.17 -21.02
CA PRO A 288 5.02 10.35 -21.14
C PRO A 288 6.47 9.96 -21.47
N LEU A 289 6.99 10.39 -22.61
CA LEU A 289 8.34 10.06 -23.03
C LEU A 289 9.36 10.94 -22.30
N ASN A 290 10.42 10.32 -21.74
CA ASN A 290 11.55 10.99 -21.08
C ASN A 290 11.14 11.87 -19.87
N GLN A 291 10.08 11.51 -19.14
CA GLN A 291 9.61 12.28 -17.98
C GLN A 291 9.91 11.60 -16.65
N LEU A 292 10.11 10.29 -16.65
CA LEU A 292 10.50 9.50 -15.47
C LEU A 292 11.89 8.89 -15.73
N SER A 293 12.94 9.58 -15.29
CA SER A 293 14.33 9.12 -15.44
C SER A 293 15.14 9.55 -14.23
#